data_ec1bdd7dc3bda3e4e1de35c3bac7aa1c
#
_entry.id   ec1bdd7dc3bda3e4e1de35c3bac7aa1c
#
_cell.length_a   1.000
_cell.length_b   1.000
_cell.length_c   1.000
_cell.angle_alpha   90.00
_cell.angle_beta   90.00
_cell.angle_gamma   90.00
#
_symmetry.space_group_name_H-M   'P 1'
#
loop_
_entity.id
_entity.type
_entity.pdbx_description
1 polymer ?
#
loop_
_entity_poly.entity_id
_entity_poly.type
_entity_poly.pdbx_seq_one_letter_code
_entity_poly.pdbx_strand_id
1 'polypeptide(L)'
;MQNKQEQWTVLKRLMSYLKPYGLLTFLALSFLLATTIIKSVIPLVASHFIDQYLSNLNQLAVTVLLVYYGLYILQTLVQYVGNLLFARVSYSIVRDIRRDAFTNMEKLGMSYFDKTPAGSIVSRLTNDTETISDMFSGILSSFISAVFIFLTTLYTMLVLDFRLTALVLLFLPLIFLLVNLYRKKSVKIIEKTRSLLSDINSKLAENIEGIRIIQAFNQEKRLQAEFDEINQEHLVYANRSVALDALFLRPAMSLLKLLGYAVLMAYFGYRGLYLGITAGTMYAFIQYINRLFDPLIEVTQNFSTLQTSMVSAGRVFALIDERTYEPLQEDGQTKVKEGNIRFEHVCFSYDGKHPILDDISFSVNKGETIAFVGHTGSGKSSIINVLMRFYEFQSGRVLLDDVDIRNYSQEELRKNIGLVLQEPFLYHGTIKSNIAMYQDISDEQVQAAAAFVDADSFIQELPQGYDAPVSERGSSFSTGQRQLLAFARTVASQPKILILDEATANIDSETESLVQDSLAKMRQGRTTIAIAHRLSTIQDANCIYVLDKGRIIESGTHEELLALEGIYHKMYSLQAGALS
;
A
#
# COMPACT_ATOMS: atom_id res chain seq x y z
N MET A 1 -19.58 -1.92 7.60
CA MET A 1 -19.35 -2.17 9.07
C MET A 1 -18.70 -3.55 9.21
N GLN A 2 -17.41 -3.60 9.44
CA GLN A 2 -16.74 -4.89 9.78
C GLN A 2 -17.37 -5.46 11.05
N ASN A 3 -17.63 -6.75 11.02
CA ASN A 3 -18.23 -7.46 12.14
C ASN A 3 -17.30 -7.32 13.38
N LYS A 4 -17.85 -7.14 14.57
CA LYS A 4 -17.08 -7.02 15.82
C LYS A 4 -16.09 -8.18 16.03
N GLN A 5 -16.42 -9.36 15.50
CA GLN A 5 -15.54 -10.54 15.53
C GLN A 5 -14.29 -10.35 14.64
N GLU A 6 -14.43 -9.73 13.48
CA GLU A 6 -13.29 -9.45 12.58
C GLU A 6 -12.32 -8.46 13.21
N GLN A 7 -12.84 -7.38 13.81
CA GLN A 7 -12.01 -6.39 14.52
C GLN A 7 -11.23 -7.03 15.68
N TRP A 8 -11.86 -7.93 16.43
CA TRP A 8 -11.20 -8.63 17.52
C TRP A 8 -10.08 -9.56 17.03
N THR A 9 -10.29 -10.23 15.90
CA THR A 9 -9.28 -11.10 15.28
C THR A 9 -8.07 -10.28 14.80
N VAL A 10 -8.32 -9.11 14.16
CA VAL A 10 -7.27 -8.19 13.73
C VAL A 10 -6.48 -7.66 14.94
N LEU A 11 -7.16 -7.26 16.01
CA LEU A 11 -6.50 -6.78 17.23
C LEU A 11 -5.63 -7.90 17.86
N LYS A 12 -6.15 -9.11 17.97
CA LYS A 12 -5.39 -10.25 18.52
C LYS A 12 -4.14 -10.53 17.69
N ARG A 13 -4.24 -10.44 16.37
CA ARG A 13 -3.10 -10.62 15.46
C ARG A 13 -2.08 -9.49 15.60
N LEU A 14 -2.51 -8.24 15.69
CA LEU A 14 -1.64 -7.11 15.99
C LEU A 14 -0.87 -7.30 17.30
N MET A 15 -1.58 -7.75 18.37
CA MET A 15 -0.94 -8.04 19.65
C MET A 15 0.07 -9.19 19.56
N SER A 16 -0.07 -10.11 18.61
CA SER A 16 0.91 -11.19 18.41
C SER A 16 2.27 -10.68 17.93
N TYR A 17 2.31 -9.57 17.18
CA TYR A 17 3.56 -8.93 16.75
C TYR A 17 4.33 -8.23 17.90
N LEU A 18 3.69 -8.07 19.07
CA LEU A 18 4.40 -7.61 20.29
C LEU A 18 5.28 -8.71 20.92
N LYS A 19 4.98 -10.01 20.69
CA LYS A 19 5.66 -11.12 21.34
C LYS A 19 7.19 -11.09 21.18
N PRO A 20 7.77 -10.86 19.98
CA PRO A 20 9.22 -10.80 19.82
C PRO A 20 9.88 -9.65 20.61
N TYR A 21 9.11 -8.61 20.92
CA TYR A 21 9.56 -7.41 21.62
C TYR A 21 9.12 -7.36 23.09
N GLY A 22 8.81 -8.50 23.69
CA GLY A 22 8.24 -8.59 25.04
C GLY A 22 9.03 -7.85 26.10
N LEU A 23 10.36 -7.97 26.12
CA LEU A 23 11.23 -7.25 27.07
C LEU A 23 11.18 -5.73 26.86
N LEU A 24 11.28 -5.26 25.63
CA LEU A 24 11.19 -3.82 25.33
C LEU A 24 9.82 -3.26 25.68
N THR A 25 8.75 -4.00 25.37
CA THR A 25 7.38 -3.62 25.73
C THR A 25 7.20 -3.56 27.24
N PHE A 26 7.72 -4.54 27.99
CA PHE A 26 7.67 -4.54 29.44
C PHE A 26 8.42 -3.34 30.03
N LEU A 27 9.63 -3.02 29.53
CA LEU A 27 10.38 -1.84 29.94
C LEU A 27 9.61 -0.55 29.63
N ALA A 28 9.06 -0.41 28.42
CA ALA A 28 8.27 0.75 28.03
C ALA A 28 7.07 0.96 28.96
N LEU A 29 6.33 -0.11 29.27
CA LEU A 29 5.20 -0.10 30.21
C LEU A 29 5.65 0.27 31.64
N SER A 30 6.81 -0.24 32.09
CA SER A 30 7.38 0.07 33.40
C SER A 30 7.76 1.55 33.53
N PHE A 31 8.39 2.14 32.49
CA PHE A 31 8.69 3.57 32.44
C PHE A 31 7.43 4.42 32.40
N LEU A 32 6.41 3.99 31.68
CA LEU A 32 5.13 4.67 31.62
C LEU A 32 4.41 4.62 32.99
N LEU A 33 4.41 3.48 33.67
CA LEU A 33 3.89 3.36 35.02
C LEU A 33 4.67 4.23 36.01
N ALA A 34 6.00 4.22 35.96
CA ALA A 34 6.86 5.07 36.79
C ALA A 34 6.55 6.55 36.55
N THR A 35 6.38 6.96 35.29
CA THR A 35 5.98 8.35 34.95
C THR A 35 4.66 8.72 35.64
N THR A 36 3.65 7.85 35.61
CA THR A 36 2.33 8.11 36.19
C THR A 36 2.38 8.15 37.72
N ILE A 37 3.19 7.30 38.33
CA ILE A 37 3.44 7.33 39.80
C ILE A 37 4.11 8.66 40.20
N ILE A 38 5.18 9.05 39.52
CA ILE A 38 5.87 10.32 39.81
C ILE A 38 4.90 11.49 39.64
N LYS A 39 4.12 11.52 38.55
CA LYS A 39 3.06 12.50 38.34
C LYS A 39 2.07 12.55 39.52
N SER A 40 1.69 11.41 40.08
CA SER A 40 0.74 11.35 41.20
C SER A 40 1.36 11.81 42.53
N VAL A 41 2.68 11.68 42.71
CA VAL A 41 3.40 12.12 43.90
C VAL A 41 3.61 13.65 43.92
N ILE A 42 3.80 14.30 42.79
CA ILE A 42 4.09 15.74 42.69
C ILE A 42 3.04 16.61 43.42
N PRO A 43 1.70 16.42 43.28
CA PRO A 43 0.73 17.19 44.04
C PRO A 43 0.77 16.91 45.54
N LEU A 44 1.20 15.72 45.99
CA LEU A 44 1.38 15.42 47.40
C LEU A 44 2.51 16.24 48.01
N VAL A 45 3.64 16.33 47.32
CA VAL A 45 4.78 17.15 47.75
C VAL A 45 4.40 18.64 47.81
N ALA A 46 3.66 19.11 46.81
CA ALA A 46 3.14 20.48 46.80
C ALA A 46 2.14 20.73 47.93
N SER A 47 1.23 19.77 48.18
CA SER A 47 0.30 19.83 49.34
C SER A 47 1.05 19.97 50.65
N HIS A 48 2.06 19.12 50.86
CA HIS A 48 2.89 19.16 52.07
C HIS A 48 3.64 20.49 52.20
N PHE A 49 4.18 21.04 51.11
CA PHE A 49 4.82 22.35 51.11
C PHE A 49 3.84 23.46 51.50
N ILE A 50 2.63 23.48 50.94
CA ILE A 50 1.62 24.49 51.25
C ILE A 50 1.22 24.44 52.71
N ASP A 51 1.04 23.25 53.27
CA ASP A 51 0.53 23.07 54.61
C ASP A 51 1.56 23.38 55.71
N GLN A 52 2.84 23.07 55.47
CA GLN A 52 3.86 23.18 56.54
C GLN A 52 4.83 24.33 56.37
N TYR A 53 5.10 24.78 55.16
CA TYR A 53 6.21 25.71 54.91
C TYR A 53 5.79 27.05 54.28
N LEU A 54 4.57 27.20 53.77
CA LEU A 54 4.16 28.45 53.11
C LEU A 54 4.14 29.65 54.11
N SER A 55 3.82 29.41 55.38
CA SER A 55 3.79 30.43 56.43
C SER A 55 5.14 30.69 57.11
N ASN A 56 6.10 29.74 57.02
CA ASN A 56 7.42 29.85 57.64
C ASN A 56 8.49 29.27 56.71
N LEU A 57 9.07 30.13 55.88
CA LEU A 57 10.15 29.74 54.96
C LEU A 57 11.45 29.54 55.75
N ASN A 58 11.85 28.29 55.89
CA ASN A 58 13.10 27.87 56.52
C ASN A 58 13.95 27.02 55.56
N GLN A 59 15.12 26.56 55.98
CA GLN A 59 15.99 25.73 55.13
C GLN A 59 15.30 24.43 54.64
N LEU A 60 14.39 23.85 55.44
CA LEU A 60 13.61 22.69 55.06
C LEU A 60 12.61 23.00 53.90
N ALA A 61 12.03 24.22 53.90
CA ALA A 61 11.17 24.66 52.81
C ALA A 61 11.90 24.68 51.46
N VAL A 62 13.15 25.17 51.45
CA VAL A 62 14.00 25.15 50.23
C VAL A 62 14.27 23.72 49.76
N THR A 63 14.53 22.79 50.69
CA THR A 63 14.76 21.37 50.36
C THR A 63 13.52 20.75 49.71
N VAL A 64 12.31 21.00 50.23
CA VAL A 64 11.06 20.48 49.65
C VAL A 64 10.82 21.07 48.27
N LEU A 65 11.14 22.35 48.03
CA LEU A 65 11.08 22.96 46.69
C LEU A 65 12.07 22.31 45.73
N LEU A 66 13.30 22.03 46.17
CA LEU A 66 14.28 21.32 45.32
C LEU A 66 13.81 19.90 44.96
N VAL A 67 13.22 19.18 45.92
CA VAL A 67 12.60 17.87 45.68
C VAL A 67 11.44 17.99 44.67
N TYR A 68 10.59 18.99 44.81
CA TYR A 68 9.48 19.24 43.91
C TYR A 68 9.94 19.44 42.44
N TYR A 69 10.90 20.35 42.25
CA TYR A 69 11.46 20.55 40.88
C TYR A 69 12.27 19.36 40.39
N GLY A 70 13.00 18.69 41.28
CA GLY A 70 13.71 17.45 40.98
C GLY A 70 12.78 16.33 40.46
N LEU A 71 11.59 16.21 41.06
CA LEU A 71 10.57 15.27 40.60
C LEU A 71 10.04 15.61 39.19
N TYR A 72 9.88 16.89 38.84
CA TYR A 72 9.51 17.27 37.47
C TYR A 72 10.60 16.93 36.47
N ILE A 73 11.86 17.19 36.81
CA ILE A 73 12.99 16.81 35.94
C ILE A 73 13.04 15.29 35.78
N LEU A 74 12.95 14.55 36.88
CA LEU A 74 12.95 13.09 36.86
C LEU A 74 11.76 12.55 36.02
N GLN A 75 10.56 13.10 36.23
CA GLN A 75 9.38 12.74 35.47
C GLN A 75 9.61 12.93 33.96
N THR A 76 10.18 14.09 33.56
CA THR A 76 10.44 14.40 32.15
C THR A 76 11.44 13.42 31.55
N LEU A 77 12.52 13.09 32.25
CA LEU A 77 13.52 12.13 31.81
C LEU A 77 12.91 10.70 31.65
N VAL A 78 12.18 10.26 32.69
CA VAL A 78 11.52 8.93 32.67
C VAL A 78 10.48 8.86 31.55
N GLN A 79 9.70 9.91 31.34
CA GLN A 79 8.73 10.00 30.26
C GLN A 79 9.41 9.98 28.88
N TYR A 80 10.51 10.71 28.72
CA TYR A 80 11.29 10.73 27.48
C TYR A 80 11.77 9.33 27.12
N VAL A 81 12.40 8.63 28.06
CA VAL A 81 12.88 7.24 27.84
C VAL A 81 11.71 6.30 27.53
N GLY A 82 10.60 6.40 28.27
CA GLY A 82 9.40 5.61 28.03
C GLY A 82 8.84 5.81 26.61
N ASN A 83 8.69 7.06 26.18
CA ASN A 83 8.22 7.38 24.82
C ASN A 83 9.17 6.85 23.74
N LEU A 84 10.49 6.94 23.97
CA LEU A 84 11.49 6.43 23.03
C LEU A 84 11.41 4.90 22.89
N LEU A 85 11.24 4.18 24.00
CA LEU A 85 11.03 2.74 23.99
C LEU A 85 9.75 2.35 23.28
N PHE A 86 8.64 3.06 23.53
CA PHE A 86 7.37 2.83 22.85
C PHE A 86 7.49 3.05 21.34
N ALA A 87 8.11 4.15 20.92
CA ALA A 87 8.35 4.43 19.50
C ALA A 87 9.19 3.33 18.84
N ARG A 88 10.26 2.87 19.52
CA ARG A 88 11.11 1.79 19.03
C ARG A 88 10.35 0.47 18.85
N VAL A 89 9.49 0.12 19.80
CA VAL A 89 8.62 -1.07 19.68
C VAL A 89 7.66 -0.91 18.51
N SER A 90 6.98 0.24 18.39
CA SER A 90 6.04 0.53 17.31
C SER A 90 6.69 0.40 15.93
N TYR A 91 7.80 1.08 15.69
CA TYR A 91 8.50 1.01 14.40
C TYR A 91 9.06 -0.38 14.09
N SER A 92 9.46 -1.15 15.12
CA SER A 92 9.91 -2.53 14.92
C SER A 92 8.77 -3.44 14.46
N ILE A 93 7.58 -3.30 15.08
CA ILE A 93 6.38 -4.04 14.68
C ILE A 93 5.98 -3.68 13.24
N VAL A 94 5.94 -2.40 12.91
CA VAL A 94 5.57 -1.94 11.56
C VAL A 94 6.56 -2.42 10.52
N ARG A 95 7.85 -2.40 10.82
CA ARG A 95 8.90 -2.97 9.95
C ARG A 95 8.61 -4.45 9.66
N ASP A 96 8.28 -5.24 10.68
CA ASP A 96 8.04 -6.67 10.51
C ASP A 96 6.74 -6.93 9.72
N ILE A 97 5.65 -6.20 10.01
CA ILE A 97 4.40 -6.29 9.26
C ILE A 97 4.63 -5.91 7.79
N ARG A 98 5.36 -4.82 7.53
CA ARG A 98 5.68 -4.37 6.17
C ARG A 98 6.51 -5.39 5.41
N ARG A 99 7.50 -5.98 6.08
CA ARG A 99 8.33 -7.05 5.50
C ARG A 99 7.49 -8.27 5.16
N ASP A 100 6.62 -8.72 6.06
CA ASP A 100 5.77 -9.90 5.83
C ASP A 100 4.79 -9.65 4.68
N ALA A 101 4.20 -8.44 4.61
CA ALA A 101 3.31 -8.04 3.52
C ALA A 101 4.04 -7.97 2.17
N PHE A 102 5.25 -7.39 2.14
CA PHE A 102 6.07 -7.30 0.95
C PHE A 102 6.53 -8.69 0.47
N THR A 103 7.02 -9.52 1.38
CA THR A 103 7.45 -10.89 1.05
C THR A 103 6.31 -11.76 0.49
N ASN A 104 5.07 -11.58 0.98
CA ASN A 104 3.93 -12.29 0.42
C ASN A 104 3.55 -11.71 -0.94
N MET A 105 3.55 -10.37 -1.09
CA MET A 105 3.25 -9.70 -2.35
C MET A 105 4.14 -10.18 -3.50
N GLU A 106 5.45 -10.38 -3.26
CA GLU A 106 6.39 -10.87 -4.27
C GLU A 106 6.10 -12.30 -4.75
N LYS A 107 5.34 -13.07 -4.00
CA LYS A 107 4.93 -14.45 -4.34
C LYS A 107 3.60 -14.52 -5.09
N LEU A 108 2.87 -13.42 -5.16
CA LEU A 108 1.55 -13.40 -5.78
C LEU A 108 1.67 -13.47 -7.31
N GLY A 109 0.75 -14.19 -7.92
CA GLY A 109 0.67 -14.34 -9.37
C GLY A 109 0.01 -13.14 -10.05
N MET A 110 0.19 -13.06 -11.37
CA MET A 110 -0.39 -11.98 -12.22
C MET A 110 -1.90 -11.84 -12.03
N SER A 111 -2.62 -12.94 -11.77
CA SER A 111 -4.06 -12.93 -11.51
C SER A 111 -4.50 -12.05 -10.33
N TYR A 112 -3.60 -11.77 -9.39
CA TYR A 112 -3.83 -10.80 -8.32
C TYR A 112 -3.61 -9.36 -8.80
N PHE A 113 -2.50 -9.12 -9.52
CA PHE A 113 -2.12 -7.79 -9.98
C PHE A 113 -3.07 -7.24 -11.05
N ASP A 114 -3.61 -8.10 -11.91
CA ASP A 114 -4.60 -7.72 -12.93
C ASP A 114 -5.94 -7.25 -12.31
N LYS A 115 -6.27 -7.75 -11.11
CA LYS A 115 -7.52 -7.38 -10.40
C LYS A 115 -7.34 -6.26 -9.38
N THR A 116 -6.09 -5.97 -8.98
CA THR A 116 -5.80 -5.04 -7.90
C THR A 116 -4.93 -3.88 -8.40
N PRO A 117 -5.44 -2.65 -8.39
CA PRO A 117 -4.66 -1.50 -8.83
C PRO A 117 -3.36 -1.35 -8.03
N ALA A 118 -2.23 -1.10 -8.71
CA ALA A 118 -0.91 -0.96 -8.10
C ALA A 118 -0.87 0.09 -6.98
N GLY A 119 -1.55 1.24 -7.16
CA GLY A 119 -1.66 2.28 -6.13
C GLY A 119 -2.32 1.80 -4.83
N SER A 120 -3.28 0.85 -4.91
CA SER A 120 -3.89 0.23 -3.73
C SER A 120 -2.88 -0.63 -2.95
N ILE A 121 -2.03 -1.37 -3.66
CA ILE A 121 -0.98 -2.21 -3.04
C ILE A 121 0.07 -1.32 -2.36
N VAL A 122 0.55 -0.29 -3.05
CA VAL A 122 1.48 0.70 -2.50
C VAL A 122 0.90 1.35 -1.25
N SER A 123 -0.36 1.79 -1.29
CA SER A 123 -1.03 2.39 -0.13
C SER A 123 -1.13 1.44 1.07
N ARG A 124 -1.35 0.14 0.85
CA ARG A 124 -1.34 -0.87 1.93
C ARG A 124 0.03 -1.02 2.58
N LEU A 125 1.11 -0.98 1.77
CA LEU A 125 2.49 -1.13 2.26
C LEU A 125 3.05 0.14 2.91
N THR A 126 2.51 1.32 2.57
CA THR A 126 2.97 2.62 3.07
C THR A 126 1.98 3.22 4.07
N ASN A 127 0.89 3.80 3.59
CA ASN A 127 -0.06 4.57 4.40
C ASN A 127 -0.77 3.72 5.47
N ASP A 128 -1.22 2.51 5.11
CA ASP A 128 -1.91 1.64 6.06
C ASP A 128 -0.95 1.13 7.15
N THR A 129 0.31 0.83 6.81
CA THR A 129 1.32 0.44 7.81
C THR A 129 1.71 1.60 8.70
N GLU A 130 1.76 2.85 8.20
CA GLU A 130 1.99 4.05 9.02
C GLU A 130 0.84 4.30 9.99
N THR A 131 -0.40 4.13 9.54
CA THR A 131 -1.58 4.21 10.42
C THR A 131 -1.54 3.16 11.55
N ILE A 132 -0.94 1.98 11.29
CA ILE A 132 -0.67 0.98 12.35
C ILE A 132 0.41 1.49 13.31
N SER A 133 1.45 2.17 12.82
CA SER A 133 2.48 2.80 13.67
C SER A 133 1.86 3.80 14.65
N ASP A 134 1.01 4.69 14.15
CA ASP A 134 0.31 5.69 14.96
C ASP A 134 -0.59 5.04 16.03
N MET A 135 -1.20 3.91 15.70
CA MET A 135 -1.98 3.15 16.66
C MET A 135 -1.11 2.66 17.83
N PHE A 136 0.05 2.09 17.57
CA PHE A 136 0.92 1.56 18.62
C PHE A 136 1.60 2.69 19.41
N SER A 137 2.23 3.66 18.74
CA SER A 137 3.02 4.72 19.37
C SER A 137 2.16 5.77 20.09
N GLY A 138 1.04 6.15 19.48
CA GLY A 138 0.14 7.19 19.99
C GLY A 138 -1.03 6.61 20.79
N ILE A 139 -1.94 5.91 20.11
CA ILE A 139 -3.26 5.56 20.64
C ILE A 139 -3.14 4.53 21.78
N LEU A 140 -2.42 3.43 21.55
CA LEU A 140 -2.29 2.36 22.54
C LEU A 140 -1.55 2.86 23.80
N SER A 141 -0.49 3.64 23.62
CA SER A 141 0.24 4.27 24.73
C SER A 141 -0.65 5.22 25.53
N SER A 142 -1.48 6.05 24.87
CA SER A 142 -2.44 6.95 25.53
C SER A 142 -3.51 6.18 26.32
N PHE A 143 -4.06 5.08 25.75
CA PHE A 143 -5.03 4.27 26.47
C PHE A 143 -4.43 3.61 27.73
N ILE A 144 -3.23 3.03 27.62
CA ILE A 144 -2.54 2.43 28.76
C ILE A 144 -2.18 3.50 29.80
N SER A 145 -1.67 4.65 29.34
CA SER A 145 -1.39 5.81 30.22
C SER A 145 -2.64 6.27 30.96
N ALA A 146 -3.78 6.37 30.26
CA ALA A 146 -5.05 6.77 30.85
C ALA A 146 -5.47 5.82 31.99
N VAL A 147 -5.34 4.50 31.78
CA VAL A 147 -5.61 3.51 32.83
C VAL A 147 -4.67 3.66 34.01
N PHE A 148 -3.37 3.81 33.78
CA PHE A 148 -2.40 3.98 34.86
C PHE A 148 -2.59 5.31 35.61
N ILE A 149 -2.84 6.41 34.90
CA ILE A 149 -3.15 7.71 35.52
C ILE A 149 -4.42 7.59 36.36
N PHE A 150 -5.47 6.96 35.86
CA PHE A 150 -6.70 6.77 36.59
C PHE A 150 -6.48 5.98 37.87
N LEU A 151 -5.80 4.83 37.82
CA LEU A 151 -5.54 3.98 38.97
C LEU A 151 -4.64 4.65 40.01
N THR A 152 -3.53 5.27 39.57
CA THR A 152 -2.59 5.94 40.48
C THR A 152 -3.20 7.18 41.12
N THR A 153 -3.98 7.96 40.34
CA THR A 153 -4.68 9.15 40.88
C THR A 153 -5.77 8.74 41.84
N LEU A 154 -6.57 7.74 41.51
CA LEU A 154 -7.62 7.23 42.40
C LEU A 154 -7.03 6.71 43.70
N TYR A 155 -5.94 5.94 43.64
CA TYR A 155 -5.25 5.44 44.84
C TYR A 155 -4.74 6.61 45.74
N THR A 156 -4.09 7.62 45.17
CA THR A 156 -3.59 8.76 45.92
C THR A 156 -4.71 9.61 46.53
N MET A 157 -5.81 9.80 45.83
CA MET A 157 -7.00 10.48 46.33
C MET A 157 -7.64 9.74 47.52
N LEU A 158 -7.76 8.40 47.43
CA LEU A 158 -8.32 7.57 48.52
C LEU A 158 -7.46 7.61 49.77
N VAL A 159 -6.14 7.65 49.60
CA VAL A 159 -5.18 7.75 50.74
C VAL A 159 -5.26 9.13 51.40
N LEU A 160 -5.47 10.21 50.66
CA LEU A 160 -5.58 11.56 51.19
C LEU A 160 -6.89 11.79 51.96
N ASP A 161 -8.04 11.57 51.30
CA ASP A 161 -9.35 11.66 51.92
C ASP A 161 -10.38 10.84 51.11
N PHE A 162 -10.86 9.78 51.72
CA PHE A 162 -11.81 8.87 51.09
C PHE A 162 -13.18 9.53 50.82
N ARG A 163 -13.60 10.50 51.64
CA ARG A 163 -14.91 11.17 51.55
C ARG A 163 -14.91 12.13 50.36
N LEU A 164 -13.85 12.94 50.21
CA LEU A 164 -13.65 13.81 49.07
C LEU A 164 -13.55 12.98 47.77
N THR A 165 -12.87 11.85 47.81
CA THR A 165 -12.76 10.94 46.67
C THR A 165 -14.13 10.42 46.26
N ALA A 166 -14.97 9.99 47.21
CA ALA A 166 -16.34 9.54 46.91
C ALA A 166 -17.20 10.61 46.24
N LEU A 167 -17.06 11.88 46.67
CA LEU A 167 -17.74 13.02 46.02
C LEU A 167 -17.27 13.23 44.58
N VAL A 168 -15.97 13.12 44.29
CA VAL A 168 -15.44 13.24 42.93
C VAL A 168 -15.88 12.06 42.05
N LEU A 169 -15.91 10.84 42.59
CA LEU A 169 -16.35 9.66 41.88
C LEU A 169 -17.84 9.74 41.44
N LEU A 170 -18.67 10.53 42.12
CA LEU A 170 -20.07 10.77 41.74
C LEU A 170 -20.20 11.42 40.35
N PHE A 171 -19.15 12.11 39.86
CA PHE A 171 -19.15 12.69 38.51
C PHE A 171 -18.84 11.67 37.41
N LEU A 172 -18.24 10.50 37.72
CA LEU A 172 -17.90 9.50 36.70
C LEU A 172 -19.09 8.99 35.87
N PRO A 173 -20.24 8.65 36.46
CA PRO A 173 -21.42 8.25 35.68
C PRO A 173 -21.89 9.34 34.72
N LEU A 174 -21.79 10.61 35.13
CA LEU A 174 -22.20 11.76 34.30
C LEU A 174 -21.22 11.95 33.12
N ILE A 175 -19.92 11.75 33.36
CA ILE A 175 -18.90 11.75 32.29
C ILE A 175 -19.19 10.63 31.30
N PHE A 176 -19.46 9.41 31.78
CA PHE A 176 -19.77 8.27 30.93
C PHE A 176 -21.02 8.52 30.07
N LEU A 177 -22.05 9.13 30.65
CA LEU A 177 -23.26 9.54 29.94
C LEU A 177 -22.95 10.54 28.82
N LEU A 178 -22.15 11.59 29.13
CA LEU A 178 -21.74 12.61 28.15
C LEU A 178 -20.93 12.01 27.00
N VAL A 179 -19.93 11.19 27.31
CA VAL A 179 -19.11 10.50 26.28
C VAL A 179 -19.97 9.61 25.39
N ASN A 180 -20.93 8.89 25.98
CA ASN A 180 -21.81 8.02 25.20
C ASN A 180 -22.78 8.81 24.30
N LEU A 181 -23.32 9.93 24.79
CA LEU A 181 -24.14 10.85 24.00
C LEU A 181 -23.35 11.47 22.85
N TYR A 182 -22.14 11.96 23.14
CA TYR A 182 -21.22 12.46 22.13
C TYR A 182 -20.97 11.41 21.06
N ARG A 183 -20.54 10.20 21.44
CA ARG A 183 -20.24 9.10 20.50
C ARG A 183 -21.42 8.76 19.59
N LYS A 184 -22.63 8.68 20.14
CA LYS A 184 -23.82 8.38 19.34
C LYS A 184 -24.13 9.44 18.30
N LYS A 185 -23.89 10.73 18.60
CA LYS A 185 -24.16 11.84 17.69
C LYS A 185 -23.01 12.08 16.70
N SER A 186 -21.75 11.98 17.15
CA SER A 186 -20.56 12.29 16.34
C SER A 186 -20.30 11.29 15.22
N VAL A 187 -20.55 9.98 15.45
CA VAL A 187 -20.27 8.94 14.45
C VAL A 187 -20.92 9.23 13.10
N LYS A 188 -22.23 9.52 13.08
CA LYS A 188 -22.97 9.79 11.84
C LYS A 188 -22.46 11.03 11.10
N ILE A 189 -22.11 12.09 11.86
CA ILE A 189 -21.62 13.34 11.28
C ILE A 189 -20.22 13.16 10.72
N ILE A 190 -19.35 12.49 11.46
CA ILE A 190 -17.97 12.20 11.03
C ILE A 190 -17.97 11.28 9.80
N GLU A 191 -18.81 10.23 9.76
CA GLU A 191 -18.96 9.35 8.60
C GLU A 191 -19.41 10.14 7.36
N LYS A 192 -20.41 11.02 7.49
CA LYS A 192 -20.87 11.84 6.36
C LYS A 192 -19.80 12.85 5.92
N THR A 193 -19.10 13.50 6.85
CA THR A 193 -17.99 14.41 6.53
C THR A 193 -16.88 13.70 5.76
N ARG A 194 -16.52 12.47 6.17
CA ARG A 194 -15.51 11.65 5.46
C ARG A 194 -15.98 11.20 4.09
N SER A 195 -17.25 10.82 3.95
CA SER A 195 -17.84 10.47 2.65
C SER A 195 -17.73 11.65 1.69
N LEU A 196 -18.16 12.85 2.12
CA LEU A 196 -18.11 14.05 1.29
C LEU A 196 -16.67 14.45 0.92
N LEU A 197 -15.71 14.27 1.83
CA LEU A 197 -14.29 14.48 1.50
C LEU A 197 -13.79 13.46 0.45
N SER A 198 -14.26 12.21 0.52
CA SER A 198 -13.97 11.20 -0.49
C SER A 198 -14.57 11.58 -1.85
N ASP A 199 -15.79 12.10 -1.87
CA ASP A 199 -16.47 12.55 -3.08
C ASP A 199 -15.74 13.75 -3.70
N ILE A 200 -15.28 14.71 -2.88
CA ILE A 200 -14.42 15.82 -3.30
C ILE A 200 -13.13 15.31 -3.96
N ASN A 201 -12.42 14.39 -3.32
CA ASN A 201 -11.18 13.84 -3.84
C ASN A 201 -11.39 13.09 -5.16
N SER A 202 -12.48 12.31 -5.27
CA SER A 202 -12.84 11.60 -6.50
C SER A 202 -13.15 12.58 -7.63
N LYS A 203 -13.92 13.65 -7.34
CA LYS A 203 -14.27 14.68 -8.32
C LYS A 203 -13.04 15.48 -8.78
N LEU A 204 -12.12 15.79 -7.86
CA LEU A 204 -10.84 16.44 -8.20
C LEU A 204 -9.99 15.55 -9.10
N ALA A 205 -9.85 14.27 -8.77
CA ALA A 205 -9.07 13.33 -9.57
C ALA A 205 -9.66 13.20 -10.99
N GLU A 206 -10.98 13.02 -11.11
CA GLU A 206 -11.70 12.96 -12.39
C GLU A 206 -11.50 14.24 -13.22
N ASN A 207 -11.64 15.41 -12.59
CA ASN A 207 -11.50 16.69 -13.28
C ASN A 207 -10.05 16.94 -13.75
N ILE A 208 -9.04 16.56 -12.95
CA ILE A 208 -7.63 16.71 -13.33
C ILE A 208 -7.28 15.76 -14.49
N GLU A 209 -7.73 14.51 -14.43
CA GLU A 209 -7.50 13.53 -15.50
C GLU A 209 -8.21 13.95 -16.79
N GLY A 210 -9.45 14.46 -16.67
CA GLY A 210 -10.27 14.92 -17.79
C GLY A 210 -10.05 16.38 -18.22
N ILE A 211 -9.05 17.11 -17.70
CA ILE A 211 -8.93 18.57 -17.87
C ILE A 211 -8.92 19.02 -19.34
N ARG A 212 -8.27 18.25 -20.22
CA ARG A 212 -8.22 18.55 -21.66
C ARG A 212 -9.60 18.49 -22.30
N ILE A 213 -10.42 17.52 -21.90
CA ILE A 213 -11.80 17.35 -22.39
C ILE A 213 -12.68 18.48 -21.86
N ILE A 214 -12.55 18.80 -20.57
CA ILE A 214 -13.29 19.88 -19.91
C ILE A 214 -13.06 21.20 -20.63
N GLN A 215 -11.80 21.53 -20.90
CA GLN A 215 -11.41 22.75 -21.63
C GLN A 215 -11.87 22.73 -23.10
N ALA A 216 -11.72 21.59 -23.79
CA ALA A 216 -12.16 21.47 -25.18
C ALA A 216 -13.68 21.68 -25.35
N PHE A 217 -14.47 21.30 -24.35
CA PHE A 217 -15.94 21.45 -24.36
C PHE A 217 -16.45 22.66 -23.57
N ASN A 218 -15.57 23.52 -23.01
CA ASN A 218 -15.91 24.71 -22.20
C ASN A 218 -16.89 24.38 -21.04
N GLN A 219 -16.63 23.28 -20.32
CA GLN A 219 -17.51 22.80 -19.23
C GLN A 219 -17.04 23.24 -17.83
N GLU A 220 -16.04 24.13 -17.73
CA GLU A 220 -15.42 24.56 -16.47
C GLU A 220 -16.46 25.12 -15.48
N LYS A 221 -17.37 25.99 -15.94
CA LYS A 221 -18.38 26.61 -15.09
C LYS A 221 -19.38 25.60 -14.51
N ARG A 222 -19.77 24.60 -15.31
CA ARG A 222 -20.69 23.54 -14.84
C ARG A 222 -20.03 22.68 -13.78
N LEU A 223 -18.80 22.23 -14.05
CA LEU A 223 -18.06 21.38 -13.11
C LEU A 223 -17.67 22.13 -11.84
N GLN A 224 -17.37 23.43 -11.93
CA GLN A 224 -17.16 24.28 -10.77
C GLN A 224 -18.43 24.34 -9.90
N ALA A 225 -19.61 24.51 -10.48
CA ALA A 225 -20.86 24.52 -9.73
C ALA A 225 -21.14 23.19 -9.04
N GLU A 226 -20.91 22.04 -9.74
CA GLU A 226 -21.03 20.70 -9.15
C GLU A 226 -20.04 20.49 -7.99
N PHE A 227 -18.81 20.96 -8.14
CA PHE A 227 -17.79 20.89 -7.08
C PHE A 227 -18.17 21.76 -5.88
N ASP A 228 -18.63 22.99 -6.12
CA ASP A 228 -19.04 23.94 -5.07
C ASP A 228 -20.22 23.38 -4.24
N GLU A 229 -21.17 22.66 -4.86
CA GLU A 229 -22.28 22.02 -4.14
C GLU A 229 -21.76 20.98 -3.14
N ILE A 230 -20.88 20.07 -3.57
CA ILE A 230 -20.30 19.04 -2.70
C ILE A 230 -19.44 19.68 -1.59
N ASN A 231 -18.64 20.69 -1.96
CA ASN A 231 -17.77 21.41 -1.03
C ASN A 231 -18.58 22.18 0.03
N GLN A 232 -19.71 22.79 -0.37
CA GLN A 232 -20.60 23.46 0.56
C GLN A 232 -21.28 22.45 1.52
N GLU A 233 -21.72 21.29 1.01
CA GLU A 233 -22.26 20.24 1.87
C GLU A 233 -21.21 19.76 2.88
N HIS A 234 -19.97 19.53 2.42
CA HIS A 234 -18.84 19.18 3.29
C HIS A 234 -18.63 20.22 4.39
N LEU A 235 -18.62 21.53 4.04
CA LEU A 235 -18.48 22.63 5.01
C LEU A 235 -19.58 22.59 6.08
N VAL A 236 -20.83 22.35 5.69
CA VAL A 236 -21.96 22.25 6.64
C VAL A 236 -21.76 21.11 7.63
N TYR A 237 -21.35 19.92 7.15
CA TYR A 237 -21.11 18.77 8.04
C TYR A 237 -19.85 18.91 8.86
N ALA A 238 -18.78 19.51 8.33
CA ALA A 238 -17.57 19.85 9.07
C ALA A 238 -17.87 20.82 10.22
N ASN A 239 -18.64 21.88 9.96
CA ASN A 239 -19.08 22.82 10.99
C ASN A 239 -19.98 22.14 12.06
N ARG A 240 -20.86 21.20 11.67
CA ARG A 240 -21.62 20.40 12.63
C ARG A 240 -20.72 19.52 13.50
N SER A 241 -19.65 18.95 12.95
CA SER A 241 -18.67 18.20 13.72
C SER A 241 -17.98 19.08 14.75
N VAL A 242 -17.48 20.25 14.33
CA VAL A 242 -16.88 21.24 15.23
C VAL A 242 -17.84 21.71 16.32
N ALA A 243 -19.09 21.96 15.96
CA ALA A 243 -20.11 22.37 16.94
C ALA A 243 -20.41 21.29 17.99
N LEU A 244 -20.41 20.01 17.59
CA LEU A 244 -20.53 18.89 18.53
C LEU A 244 -19.32 18.78 19.46
N ASP A 245 -18.13 18.92 18.91
CA ASP A 245 -16.89 18.89 19.71
C ASP A 245 -16.86 20.06 20.70
N ALA A 246 -17.27 21.25 20.26
CA ALA A 246 -17.36 22.45 21.06
C ALA A 246 -18.43 22.37 22.15
N LEU A 247 -19.51 21.61 21.95
CA LEU A 247 -20.57 21.47 22.95
C LEU A 247 -20.29 20.33 23.94
N PHE A 248 -19.92 19.15 23.45
CA PHE A 248 -19.91 17.93 24.26
C PHE A 248 -18.53 17.51 24.77
N LEU A 249 -17.44 17.88 24.09
CA LEU A 249 -16.12 17.36 24.46
C LEU A 249 -15.42 18.25 25.50
N ARG A 250 -14.67 19.24 25.07
CA ARG A 250 -13.86 20.06 25.98
C ARG A 250 -14.68 20.98 26.88
N PRO A 251 -15.66 21.77 26.38
CA PRO A 251 -16.41 22.68 27.25
C PRO A 251 -17.31 21.96 28.24
N ALA A 252 -18.00 20.89 27.84
CA ALA A 252 -18.81 20.12 28.78
C ALA A 252 -17.98 19.46 29.88
N MET A 253 -16.82 18.89 29.51
CA MET A 253 -15.88 18.34 30.50
C MET A 253 -15.30 19.44 31.41
N SER A 254 -14.99 20.62 30.87
CA SER A 254 -14.54 21.77 31.66
C SER A 254 -15.61 22.25 32.63
N LEU A 255 -16.88 22.26 32.19
CA LEU A 255 -18.01 22.60 33.06
C LEU A 255 -18.17 21.58 34.20
N LEU A 256 -18.04 20.28 33.91
CA LEU A 256 -18.05 19.24 34.94
C LEU A 256 -16.87 19.36 35.91
N LYS A 257 -15.67 19.70 35.43
CA LYS A 257 -14.53 20.03 36.31
C LYS A 257 -14.83 21.21 37.22
N LEU A 258 -15.42 22.28 36.65
CA LEU A 258 -15.78 23.48 37.42
C LEU A 258 -16.80 23.14 38.51
N LEU A 259 -17.84 22.31 38.17
CA LEU A 259 -18.78 21.81 39.18
C LEU A 259 -18.07 20.95 40.24
N GLY A 260 -17.12 20.10 39.85
CA GLY A 260 -16.28 19.35 40.76
C GLY A 260 -15.48 20.24 41.74
N TYR A 261 -14.91 21.32 41.20
CA TYR A 261 -14.24 22.33 42.05
C TYR A 261 -15.20 23.07 42.98
N ALA A 262 -16.38 23.44 42.50
CA ALA A 262 -17.41 24.09 43.32
C ALA A 262 -17.86 23.19 44.48
N VAL A 263 -18.09 21.91 44.20
CA VAL A 263 -18.45 20.90 45.23
C VAL A 263 -17.28 20.72 46.22
N LEU A 264 -16.05 20.64 45.74
CA LEU A 264 -14.85 20.57 46.58
C LEU A 264 -14.73 21.77 47.49
N MET A 265 -14.89 22.99 46.95
CA MET A 265 -14.83 24.23 47.71
C MET A 265 -15.96 24.35 48.75
N ALA A 266 -17.20 23.98 48.38
CA ALA A 266 -18.33 23.95 49.27
C ALA A 266 -18.14 22.97 50.44
N TYR A 267 -17.64 21.75 50.12
CA TYR A 267 -17.31 20.77 51.16
C TYR A 267 -16.18 21.23 52.08
N PHE A 268 -15.17 21.87 51.51
CA PHE A 268 -14.04 22.47 52.26
C PHE A 268 -14.51 23.60 53.16
N GLY A 269 -15.33 24.53 52.64
CA GLY A 269 -15.87 25.65 53.43
C GLY A 269 -16.79 25.21 54.58
N TYR A 270 -17.63 24.18 54.33
CA TYR A 270 -18.56 23.68 55.33
C TYR A 270 -17.88 22.80 56.41
N ARG A 271 -16.94 21.95 56.04
CA ARG A 271 -16.33 21.00 56.96
C ARG A 271 -14.84 21.25 57.27
N GLY A 272 -14.14 22.04 56.47
CA GLY A 272 -12.72 22.33 56.65
C GLY A 272 -12.41 22.91 58.04
N LEU A 273 -13.29 23.76 58.55
CA LEU A 273 -13.22 24.32 59.90
C LEU A 273 -13.38 23.28 61.02
N TYR A 274 -14.10 22.17 60.77
CA TYR A 274 -14.41 21.13 61.76
C TYR A 274 -13.59 19.85 61.63
N LEU A 275 -13.03 19.54 60.43
CA LEU A 275 -12.37 18.26 60.13
C LEU A 275 -10.85 18.40 59.91
N GLY A 276 -10.28 19.62 60.03
CA GLY A 276 -8.83 19.84 59.86
C GLY A 276 -8.33 19.58 58.43
N ILE A 277 -9.18 19.74 57.40
CA ILE A 277 -8.74 19.62 56.02
C ILE A 277 -7.89 20.86 55.67
N THR A 278 -6.69 20.61 55.15
CA THR A 278 -5.69 21.64 54.90
C THR A 278 -5.79 22.27 53.51
N ALA A 279 -5.24 23.47 53.31
CA ALA A 279 -5.19 24.15 52.03
C ALA A 279 -4.38 23.33 50.97
N GLY A 280 -3.33 22.66 51.43
CA GLY A 280 -2.56 21.75 50.56
C GLY A 280 -3.35 20.56 50.09
N THR A 281 -4.19 19.94 50.92
CA THR A 281 -5.10 18.86 50.50
C THR A 281 -6.07 19.35 49.42
N MET A 282 -6.62 20.57 49.61
CA MET A 282 -7.50 21.16 48.58
C MET A 282 -6.75 21.36 47.27
N TYR A 283 -5.54 21.89 47.28
CA TYR A 283 -4.71 22.03 46.09
C TYR A 283 -4.48 20.67 45.38
N ALA A 284 -4.10 19.64 46.15
CA ALA A 284 -3.87 18.30 45.60
C ALA A 284 -5.12 17.74 44.92
N PHE A 285 -6.30 17.89 45.53
CA PHE A 285 -7.56 17.44 44.94
C PHE A 285 -7.92 18.18 43.64
N ILE A 286 -7.68 19.49 43.54
CA ILE A 286 -7.86 20.26 42.30
C ILE A 286 -6.98 19.67 41.19
N GLN A 287 -5.71 19.35 41.48
CA GLN A 287 -4.80 18.76 40.52
C GLN A 287 -5.25 17.33 40.12
N TYR A 288 -5.73 16.54 41.07
CA TYR A 288 -6.20 15.19 40.78
C TYR A 288 -7.50 15.15 39.99
N ILE A 289 -8.42 16.09 40.18
CA ILE A 289 -9.61 16.24 39.34
C ILE A 289 -9.20 16.45 37.88
N ASN A 290 -8.24 17.36 37.61
CA ASN A 290 -7.74 17.53 36.22
C ASN A 290 -7.18 16.24 35.67
N ARG A 291 -6.38 15.51 36.41
CA ARG A 291 -5.75 14.26 35.99
C ARG A 291 -6.73 13.10 35.76
N LEU A 292 -7.87 13.09 36.43
CA LEU A 292 -8.93 12.11 36.19
C LEU A 292 -9.72 12.41 34.91
N PHE A 293 -9.94 13.67 34.57
CA PHE A 293 -10.80 14.08 33.48
C PHE A 293 -10.06 14.15 32.12
N ASP A 294 -8.82 14.65 32.10
CA ASP A 294 -8.07 14.88 30.87
C ASP A 294 -7.84 13.62 30.03
N PRO A 295 -7.44 12.46 30.59
CA PRO A 295 -7.28 11.22 29.83
C PRO A 295 -8.57 10.70 29.21
N LEU A 296 -9.73 10.96 29.83
CA LEU A 296 -11.03 10.55 29.29
C LEU A 296 -11.38 11.30 28.01
N ILE A 297 -11.00 12.59 27.94
CA ILE A 297 -11.14 13.40 26.72
C ILE A 297 -10.26 12.83 25.61
N GLU A 298 -8.98 12.56 25.92
CA GLU A 298 -7.99 12.04 24.97
C GLU A 298 -8.40 10.67 24.43
N VAL A 299 -8.83 9.73 25.28
CA VAL A 299 -9.34 8.42 24.89
C VAL A 299 -10.54 8.55 23.94
N THR A 300 -11.45 9.50 24.22
CA THR A 300 -12.64 9.72 23.39
C THR A 300 -12.25 10.23 22.00
N GLN A 301 -11.30 11.15 21.91
CA GLN A 301 -10.80 11.69 20.63
C GLN A 301 -10.09 10.61 19.80
N ASN A 302 -9.27 9.78 20.44
CA ASN A 302 -8.48 8.75 19.79
C ASN A 302 -9.30 7.52 19.34
N PHE A 303 -10.56 7.40 19.78
CA PHE A 303 -11.39 6.23 19.45
C PHE A 303 -11.65 6.08 17.94
N SER A 304 -11.89 7.19 17.23
CA SER A 304 -12.09 7.18 15.77
C SER A 304 -10.83 6.77 15.02
N THR A 305 -9.66 7.22 15.49
CA THR A 305 -8.36 6.87 14.90
C THR A 305 -8.05 5.38 15.13
N LEU A 306 -8.39 4.85 16.32
CA LEU A 306 -8.28 3.42 16.58
C LEU A 306 -9.10 2.59 15.59
N GLN A 307 -10.35 2.98 15.31
CA GLN A 307 -11.17 2.27 14.32
C GLN A 307 -10.56 2.32 12.92
N THR A 308 -10.04 3.47 12.50
CA THR A 308 -9.36 3.61 11.20
C THR A 308 -8.13 2.71 11.13
N SER A 309 -7.31 2.68 12.18
CA SER A 309 -6.11 1.83 12.25
C SER A 309 -6.45 0.33 12.20
N MET A 310 -7.57 -0.08 12.82
CA MET A 310 -8.04 -1.46 12.73
C MET A 310 -8.45 -1.85 11.30
N VAL A 311 -9.10 -0.94 10.56
CA VAL A 311 -9.45 -1.16 9.15
C VAL A 311 -8.20 -1.25 8.29
N SER A 312 -7.24 -0.34 8.47
CA SER A 312 -5.95 -0.36 7.77
C SER A 312 -5.18 -1.65 8.05
N ALA A 313 -5.11 -2.08 9.31
CA ALA A 313 -4.50 -3.35 9.67
C ALA A 313 -5.19 -4.55 9.01
N GLY A 314 -6.52 -4.54 8.92
CA GLY A 314 -7.29 -5.56 8.21
C GLY A 314 -6.91 -5.66 6.73
N ARG A 315 -6.72 -4.51 6.03
CA ARG A 315 -6.28 -4.48 4.63
C ARG A 315 -4.85 -5.01 4.44
N VAL A 316 -3.94 -4.66 5.36
CA VAL A 316 -2.56 -5.16 5.32
C VAL A 316 -2.53 -6.67 5.58
N PHE A 317 -3.29 -7.16 6.56
CA PHE A 317 -3.37 -8.59 6.83
C PHE A 317 -4.04 -9.37 5.70
N ALA A 318 -5.02 -8.79 5.02
CA ALA A 318 -5.59 -9.40 3.82
C ALA A 318 -4.52 -9.57 2.71
N LEU A 319 -3.57 -8.63 2.59
CA LEU A 319 -2.44 -8.78 1.67
C LEU A 319 -1.46 -9.88 2.14
N ILE A 320 -1.19 -9.98 3.45
CA ILE A 320 -0.32 -11.04 4.01
C ILE A 320 -0.95 -12.43 3.84
N ASP A 321 -2.28 -12.52 3.90
CA ASP A 321 -3.02 -13.79 3.83
C ASP A 321 -3.44 -14.17 2.40
N GLU A 322 -3.21 -13.27 1.44
CA GLU A 322 -3.53 -13.54 0.05
C GLU A 322 -2.71 -14.74 -0.46
N ARG A 323 -3.38 -15.66 -1.16
CA ARG A 323 -2.79 -16.92 -1.64
C ARG A 323 -2.96 -17.15 -3.13
N THR A 324 -3.29 -16.10 -3.86
CA THR A 324 -3.36 -16.16 -5.32
C THR A 324 -1.93 -16.17 -5.88
N TYR A 325 -1.24 -17.28 -5.67
CA TYR A 325 0.15 -17.47 -6.11
C TYR A 325 0.22 -17.80 -7.60
N GLU A 326 1.42 -17.72 -8.15
CA GLU A 326 1.70 -18.22 -9.51
C GLU A 326 1.38 -19.72 -9.61
N PRO A 327 1.06 -20.22 -10.82
CA PRO A 327 0.82 -21.64 -11.04
C PRO A 327 2.00 -22.49 -10.54
N LEU A 328 1.68 -23.62 -9.91
CA LEU A 328 2.69 -24.52 -9.40
C LEU A 328 3.52 -25.10 -10.56
N GLN A 329 4.83 -25.11 -10.39
CA GLN A 329 5.80 -25.75 -11.24
C GLN A 329 6.50 -26.85 -10.47
N GLU A 330 6.86 -27.93 -11.16
CA GLU A 330 7.72 -28.95 -10.56
C GLU A 330 9.14 -28.40 -10.39
N ASP A 331 9.81 -28.77 -9.32
CA ASP A 331 11.18 -28.37 -9.03
C ASP A 331 12.14 -29.30 -9.80
N GLY A 332 11.90 -29.40 -11.11
CA GLY A 332 12.53 -30.38 -11.99
C GLY A 332 13.95 -29.95 -12.42
N GLN A 333 14.82 -30.95 -12.62
CA GLN A 333 16.13 -30.74 -13.26
C GLN A 333 16.04 -30.69 -14.80
N THR A 334 14.82 -30.64 -15.35
CA THR A 334 14.58 -30.59 -16.79
C THR A 334 15.09 -29.29 -17.37
N LYS A 335 15.89 -29.37 -18.43
CA LYS A 335 16.46 -28.22 -19.12
C LYS A 335 15.84 -28.04 -20.49
N VAL A 336 15.58 -26.79 -20.88
CA VAL A 336 15.18 -26.46 -22.24
C VAL A 336 16.36 -26.72 -23.18
N LYS A 337 16.14 -27.56 -24.20
CA LYS A 337 17.19 -27.97 -25.13
C LYS A 337 17.19 -27.14 -26.41
N GLU A 338 16.11 -27.23 -27.16
CA GLU A 338 16.00 -26.64 -28.49
C GLU A 338 14.97 -25.50 -28.56
N GLY A 339 13.92 -25.56 -27.73
CA GLY A 339 12.86 -24.57 -27.69
C GLY A 339 11.74 -24.85 -28.67
N ASN A 340 11.46 -26.13 -28.97
CA ASN A 340 10.26 -26.53 -29.73
C ASN A 340 9.04 -26.39 -28.83
N ILE A 341 7.96 -25.77 -29.34
CA ILE A 341 6.73 -25.54 -28.60
C ILE A 341 5.57 -26.24 -29.27
N ARG A 342 4.71 -26.91 -28.48
CA ARG A 342 3.49 -27.52 -28.99
C ARG A 342 2.34 -27.35 -28.01
N PHE A 343 1.24 -26.79 -28.49
CA PHE A 343 -0.02 -26.70 -27.80
C PHE A 343 -0.93 -27.81 -28.32
N GLU A 344 -1.56 -28.57 -27.45
CA GLU A 344 -2.47 -29.67 -27.78
C GLU A 344 -3.79 -29.48 -27.02
N HIS A 345 -4.83 -29.12 -27.75
CA HIS A 345 -6.22 -28.97 -27.25
C HIS A 345 -6.32 -28.08 -25.99
N VAL A 346 -5.61 -26.96 -25.98
CA VAL A 346 -5.53 -26.08 -24.80
C VAL A 346 -6.78 -25.23 -24.72
N CYS A 347 -7.43 -25.30 -23.53
CA CYS A 347 -8.53 -24.41 -23.15
C CYS A 347 -8.13 -23.58 -21.96
N PHE A 348 -8.45 -22.28 -22.02
CA PHE A 348 -8.10 -21.33 -20.97
C PHE A 348 -9.20 -20.31 -20.70
N SER A 349 -9.39 -19.99 -19.42
CA SER A 349 -10.30 -18.95 -18.93
C SER A 349 -9.71 -18.24 -17.71
N TYR A 350 -9.85 -16.91 -17.62
CA TYR A 350 -9.41 -16.13 -16.45
C TYR A 350 -10.31 -16.29 -15.23
N ASP A 351 -11.60 -16.55 -15.45
CA ASP A 351 -12.62 -16.64 -14.39
C ASP A 351 -13.19 -18.05 -14.21
N GLY A 352 -12.73 -19.00 -15.02
CA GLY A 352 -13.22 -20.39 -15.04
C GLY A 352 -14.61 -20.56 -15.65
N LYS A 353 -15.24 -19.50 -16.18
CA LYS A 353 -16.60 -19.52 -16.76
C LYS A 353 -16.64 -19.18 -18.23
N HIS A 354 -15.89 -18.16 -18.63
CA HIS A 354 -15.88 -17.66 -20.00
C HIS A 354 -14.60 -18.13 -20.69
N PRO A 355 -14.67 -19.06 -21.66
CA PRO A 355 -13.50 -19.52 -22.37
C PRO A 355 -12.90 -18.38 -23.20
N ILE A 356 -11.60 -18.16 -23.03
CA ILE A 356 -10.80 -17.19 -23.79
C ILE A 356 -9.96 -17.90 -24.84
N LEU A 357 -9.46 -19.10 -24.54
CA LEU A 357 -8.90 -20.03 -25.52
C LEU A 357 -9.74 -21.30 -25.50
N ASP A 358 -10.12 -21.75 -26.67
CA ASP A 358 -11.03 -22.89 -26.85
C ASP A 358 -10.46 -23.82 -27.92
N ASP A 359 -9.89 -24.94 -27.46
CA ASP A 359 -9.30 -25.99 -28.31
C ASP A 359 -8.12 -25.49 -29.17
N ILE A 360 -7.20 -24.74 -28.59
CA ILE A 360 -6.02 -24.22 -29.27
C ILE A 360 -4.99 -25.33 -29.44
N SER A 361 -4.63 -25.60 -30.72
CA SER A 361 -3.60 -26.57 -31.11
C SER A 361 -2.70 -25.96 -32.18
N PHE A 362 -1.39 -25.91 -31.92
CA PHE A 362 -0.37 -25.47 -32.87
C PHE A 362 1.00 -26.01 -32.49
N SER A 363 1.96 -25.95 -33.41
CA SER A 363 3.35 -26.27 -33.14
C SER A 363 4.28 -25.29 -33.82
N VAL A 364 5.45 -25.07 -33.19
CA VAL A 364 6.55 -24.30 -33.76
C VAL A 364 7.86 -24.98 -33.41
N ASN A 365 8.68 -25.21 -34.41
CA ASN A 365 9.96 -25.88 -34.27
C ASN A 365 11.07 -24.85 -34.02
N LYS A 366 12.22 -25.33 -33.58
CA LYS A 366 13.42 -24.51 -33.35
C LYS A 366 13.73 -23.65 -34.58
N GLY A 367 13.88 -22.37 -34.36
CA GLY A 367 14.26 -21.40 -35.36
C GLY A 367 13.13 -20.96 -36.30
N GLU A 368 11.93 -21.51 -36.17
CA GLU A 368 10.75 -21.06 -36.90
C GLU A 368 10.11 -19.84 -36.23
N THR A 369 9.50 -19.00 -37.03
CA THR A 369 8.67 -17.88 -36.60
C THR A 369 7.22 -18.16 -36.90
N ILE A 370 6.36 -18.15 -35.91
CA ILE A 370 4.91 -18.15 -36.07
C ILE A 370 4.31 -16.83 -35.64
N ALA A 371 3.18 -16.48 -36.23
CA ALA A 371 2.48 -15.26 -35.91
C ALA A 371 1.01 -15.50 -35.55
N PHE A 372 0.50 -14.81 -34.55
CA PHE A 372 -0.92 -14.77 -34.21
C PHE A 372 -1.54 -13.45 -34.62
N VAL A 373 -2.62 -13.49 -35.39
CA VAL A 373 -3.40 -12.33 -35.83
C VAL A 373 -4.87 -12.51 -35.47
N GLY A 374 -5.62 -11.44 -35.39
CA GLY A 374 -7.04 -11.46 -35.04
C GLY A 374 -7.50 -10.18 -34.39
N HIS A 375 -8.80 -9.99 -34.23
CA HIS A 375 -9.36 -8.83 -33.59
C HIS A 375 -8.94 -8.71 -32.11
N THR A 376 -9.04 -7.51 -31.56
CA THR A 376 -8.84 -7.29 -30.11
C THR A 376 -9.81 -8.18 -29.33
N GLY A 377 -9.31 -8.87 -28.31
CA GLY A 377 -10.11 -9.84 -27.53
C GLY A 377 -10.20 -11.24 -28.11
N SER A 378 -9.53 -11.56 -29.24
CA SER A 378 -9.53 -12.92 -29.82
C SER A 378 -8.73 -13.97 -29.03
N GLY A 379 -7.95 -13.57 -28.02
CA GLY A 379 -7.18 -14.49 -27.17
C GLY A 379 -5.65 -14.50 -27.42
N LYS A 380 -5.12 -13.67 -28.30
CA LYS A 380 -3.68 -13.65 -28.65
C LYS A 380 -2.75 -13.52 -27.44
N SER A 381 -2.90 -12.49 -26.64
CA SER A 381 -2.06 -12.27 -25.44
C SER A 381 -2.29 -13.35 -24.37
N SER A 382 -3.44 -14.04 -24.40
CA SER A 382 -3.70 -15.15 -23.47
C SER A 382 -2.85 -16.39 -23.79
N ILE A 383 -2.45 -16.60 -25.06
CA ILE A 383 -1.49 -17.64 -25.44
C ILE A 383 -0.14 -17.36 -24.76
N ILE A 384 0.33 -16.09 -24.76
CA ILE A 384 1.55 -15.68 -24.07
C ILE A 384 1.42 -15.94 -22.58
N ASN A 385 0.32 -15.52 -21.95
CA ASN A 385 0.10 -15.68 -20.52
C ASN A 385 0.12 -17.15 -20.08
N VAL A 386 -0.40 -18.05 -20.89
CA VAL A 386 -0.35 -19.49 -20.66
C VAL A 386 1.08 -20.02 -20.83
N LEU A 387 1.77 -19.63 -21.91
CA LEU A 387 3.14 -20.06 -22.20
C LEU A 387 4.15 -19.57 -21.15
N MET A 388 3.99 -18.33 -20.68
CA MET A 388 4.81 -17.75 -19.58
C MET A 388 4.46 -18.30 -18.20
N ARG A 389 3.44 -19.16 -18.09
CA ARG A 389 2.93 -19.68 -16.82
C ARG A 389 2.52 -18.58 -15.83
N PHE A 390 2.03 -17.46 -16.36
CA PHE A 390 1.38 -16.44 -15.51
C PHE A 390 0.01 -16.90 -15.04
N TYR A 391 -0.64 -17.77 -15.82
CA TYR A 391 -1.93 -18.39 -15.54
C TYR A 391 -1.92 -19.88 -15.82
N GLU A 392 -2.72 -20.63 -15.05
CA GLU A 392 -2.95 -22.07 -15.29
C GLU A 392 -4.05 -22.25 -16.33
N PHE A 393 -3.86 -23.17 -17.28
CA PHE A 393 -4.88 -23.58 -18.23
C PHE A 393 -5.72 -24.74 -17.68
N GLN A 394 -6.99 -24.83 -18.10
CA GLN A 394 -7.96 -25.77 -17.55
C GLN A 394 -7.87 -27.16 -18.17
N SER A 395 -7.55 -27.25 -19.45
CA SER A 395 -7.43 -28.53 -20.16
C SER A 395 -6.43 -28.45 -21.31
N GLY A 396 -6.04 -29.60 -21.85
CA GLY A 396 -5.02 -29.72 -22.88
C GLY A 396 -3.61 -29.89 -22.31
N ARG A 397 -2.62 -29.75 -23.18
CA ARG A 397 -1.19 -29.81 -22.81
C ARG A 397 -0.41 -28.74 -23.56
N VAL A 398 0.55 -28.17 -22.87
CA VAL A 398 1.58 -27.30 -23.47
C VAL A 398 2.91 -28.00 -23.29
N LEU A 399 3.54 -28.34 -24.37
CA LEU A 399 4.81 -29.06 -24.38
C LEU A 399 5.93 -28.13 -24.86
N LEU A 400 7.05 -28.20 -24.15
CA LEU A 400 8.32 -27.58 -24.54
C LEU A 400 9.36 -28.67 -24.67
N ASP A 401 9.95 -28.83 -25.87
CA ASP A 401 10.83 -29.96 -26.20
C ASP A 401 10.23 -31.34 -25.86
N ASP A 402 8.95 -31.55 -26.20
CA ASP A 402 8.14 -32.73 -25.89
C ASP A 402 7.89 -33.05 -24.41
N VAL A 403 8.27 -32.12 -23.50
CA VAL A 403 8.02 -32.23 -22.06
C VAL A 403 6.95 -31.23 -21.67
N ASP A 404 6.01 -31.65 -20.80
CA ASP A 404 4.96 -30.75 -20.30
C ASP A 404 5.61 -29.54 -19.60
N ILE A 405 5.12 -28.35 -19.93
CA ILE A 405 5.66 -27.09 -19.42
C ILE A 405 5.63 -27.01 -17.89
N ARG A 406 4.73 -27.74 -17.23
CA ARG A 406 4.62 -27.82 -15.76
C ARG A 406 5.81 -28.52 -15.10
N ASN A 407 6.56 -29.34 -15.87
CA ASN A 407 7.70 -30.12 -15.37
C ASN A 407 9.05 -29.35 -15.43
N TYR A 408 9.02 -28.10 -15.82
CA TYR A 408 10.16 -27.20 -15.76
C TYR A 408 10.09 -26.32 -14.51
N SER A 409 11.25 -26.00 -13.95
CA SER A 409 11.27 -24.93 -12.93
C SER A 409 10.96 -23.58 -13.55
N GLN A 410 10.37 -22.67 -12.77
CA GLN A 410 10.03 -21.33 -13.23
C GLN A 410 11.23 -20.53 -13.69
N GLU A 411 12.38 -20.73 -13.02
CA GLU A 411 13.65 -20.12 -13.38
C GLU A 411 14.14 -20.61 -14.76
N GLU A 412 14.07 -21.91 -15.00
CA GLU A 412 14.48 -22.49 -16.29
C GLU A 412 13.61 -21.99 -17.44
N LEU A 413 12.29 -21.93 -17.25
CA LEU A 413 11.38 -21.38 -18.26
C LEU A 413 11.70 -19.92 -18.58
N ARG A 414 11.76 -19.07 -17.57
CA ARG A 414 11.95 -17.62 -17.73
C ARG A 414 13.33 -17.25 -18.25
N LYS A 415 14.33 -18.05 -17.95
CA LYS A 415 15.69 -17.87 -18.51
C LYS A 415 15.74 -18.13 -20.01
N ASN A 416 14.93 -19.07 -20.51
CA ASN A 416 14.97 -19.48 -21.92
C ASN A 416 13.90 -18.80 -22.78
N ILE A 417 12.98 -18.03 -22.18
CA ILE A 417 11.93 -17.29 -22.89
C ILE A 417 12.18 -15.79 -22.73
N GLY A 418 12.50 -15.12 -23.82
CA GLY A 418 12.59 -13.67 -23.90
C GLY A 418 11.24 -13.08 -24.28
N LEU A 419 10.74 -12.15 -23.47
CA LEU A 419 9.47 -11.46 -23.71
C LEU A 419 9.73 -9.97 -24.02
N VAL A 420 9.23 -9.55 -25.17
CA VAL A 420 9.17 -8.14 -25.57
C VAL A 420 7.72 -7.69 -25.51
N LEU A 421 7.44 -6.74 -24.63
CA LEU A 421 6.10 -6.19 -24.42
C LEU A 421 5.79 -5.06 -25.39
N GLN A 422 4.50 -4.81 -25.62
CA GLN A 422 3.98 -3.72 -26.44
C GLN A 422 4.48 -2.35 -25.97
N GLU A 423 4.41 -2.10 -24.66
CA GLU A 423 4.97 -0.91 -24.03
C GLU A 423 6.21 -1.27 -23.21
N PRO A 424 7.42 -0.87 -23.64
CA PRO A 424 8.64 -1.17 -22.92
C PRO A 424 8.69 -0.41 -21.60
N PHE A 425 8.86 -1.14 -20.51
CA PHE A 425 9.03 -0.57 -19.18
C PHE A 425 10.50 -0.49 -18.80
N LEU A 426 10.95 0.72 -18.43
CA LEU A 426 12.29 0.95 -17.90
C LEU A 426 12.22 1.31 -16.41
N TYR A 427 13.09 0.67 -15.63
CA TYR A 427 13.23 0.94 -14.21
C TYR A 427 14.07 2.18 -13.96
N HIS A 428 13.80 2.87 -12.87
CA HIS A 428 14.70 3.91 -12.39
C HIS A 428 16.08 3.31 -12.06
N GLY A 429 17.14 3.92 -12.58
CA GLY A 429 18.50 3.43 -12.43
C GLY A 429 19.40 3.93 -13.55
N THR A 430 20.28 3.08 -14.06
CA THR A 430 21.13 3.37 -15.23
C THR A 430 20.69 2.55 -16.44
N ILE A 431 21.14 2.92 -17.64
CA ILE A 431 20.95 2.10 -18.85
C ILE A 431 21.51 0.71 -18.64
N LYS A 432 22.75 0.60 -18.14
CA LYS A 432 23.38 -0.66 -17.79
C LYS A 432 22.51 -1.52 -16.87
N SER A 433 21.99 -0.97 -15.78
CA SER A 433 21.13 -1.70 -14.85
C SER A 433 19.83 -2.17 -15.48
N ASN A 434 19.29 -1.41 -16.44
CA ASN A 434 18.11 -1.78 -17.20
C ASN A 434 18.34 -2.90 -18.21
N ILE A 435 19.50 -2.96 -18.84
CA ILE A 435 19.85 -4.04 -19.77
C ILE A 435 20.20 -5.32 -18.99
N ALA A 436 21.01 -5.21 -17.95
CA ALA A 436 21.41 -6.36 -17.12
C ALA A 436 20.25 -6.96 -16.30
N MET A 437 19.21 -6.17 -15.95
CA MET A 437 18.07 -6.62 -15.11
C MET A 437 18.51 -7.41 -13.88
N TYR A 438 19.55 -6.93 -13.20
CA TYR A 438 20.13 -7.56 -11.99
C TYR A 438 20.69 -8.98 -12.20
N GLN A 439 20.89 -9.39 -13.48
CA GLN A 439 21.62 -10.61 -13.79
C GLN A 439 23.13 -10.38 -13.61
N ASP A 440 23.84 -11.43 -13.26
CA ASP A 440 25.32 -11.38 -13.13
C ASP A 440 25.94 -11.52 -14.53
N ILE A 441 25.86 -10.46 -15.34
CA ILE A 441 26.45 -10.36 -16.67
C ILE A 441 27.50 -9.25 -16.70
N SER A 442 28.57 -9.47 -17.48
CA SER A 442 29.69 -8.51 -17.57
C SER A 442 29.29 -7.26 -18.39
N ASP A 443 30.07 -6.20 -18.21
CA ASP A 443 29.89 -4.95 -18.96
C ASP A 443 30.02 -5.17 -20.48
N GLU A 444 30.92 -6.05 -20.87
CA GLU A 444 31.13 -6.44 -22.26
C GLU A 444 29.89 -7.15 -22.83
N GLN A 445 29.21 -7.97 -22.04
CA GLN A 445 27.95 -8.63 -22.44
C GLN A 445 26.82 -7.62 -22.58
N VAL A 446 26.72 -6.63 -21.68
CA VAL A 446 25.76 -5.53 -21.79
C VAL A 446 25.99 -4.73 -23.06
N GLN A 447 27.23 -4.34 -23.34
CA GLN A 447 27.59 -3.61 -24.55
C GLN A 447 27.35 -4.43 -25.81
N ALA A 448 27.72 -5.71 -25.83
CA ALA A 448 27.45 -6.59 -26.95
C ALA A 448 25.94 -6.75 -27.23
N ALA A 449 25.10 -6.84 -26.18
CA ALA A 449 23.65 -6.90 -26.34
C ALA A 449 23.08 -5.59 -26.90
N ALA A 450 23.57 -4.45 -26.44
CA ALA A 450 23.16 -3.14 -26.95
C ALA A 450 23.59 -2.93 -28.42
N ALA A 451 24.83 -3.30 -28.75
CA ALA A 451 25.34 -3.22 -30.11
C ALA A 451 24.58 -4.15 -31.08
N PHE A 452 24.18 -5.34 -30.62
CA PHE A 452 23.43 -6.31 -31.42
C PHE A 452 22.08 -5.75 -31.93
N VAL A 453 21.45 -4.90 -31.12
CA VAL A 453 20.15 -4.27 -31.43
C VAL A 453 20.27 -2.81 -31.84
N ASP A 454 21.46 -2.39 -32.25
CA ASP A 454 21.79 -1.04 -32.69
C ASP A 454 21.46 0.08 -31.67
N ALA A 455 21.40 -0.27 -30.35
CA ALA A 455 21.19 0.68 -29.27
C ALA A 455 22.46 1.40 -28.83
N ASP A 456 23.65 0.81 -29.06
CA ASP A 456 24.95 1.34 -28.61
C ASP A 456 25.22 2.74 -29.15
N SER A 457 24.84 3.04 -30.40
CA SER A 457 25.05 4.32 -31.03
C SER A 457 24.48 5.49 -30.23
N PHE A 458 23.19 5.46 -29.91
CA PHE A 458 22.58 6.52 -29.13
C PHE A 458 23.01 6.52 -27.66
N ILE A 459 23.37 5.34 -27.09
CA ILE A 459 23.86 5.27 -25.71
C ILE A 459 25.20 6.00 -25.59
N GLN A 460 26.10 5.83 -26.55
CA GLN A 460 27.41 6.49 -26.55
C GLN A 460 27.34 8.01 -26.76
N GLU A 461 26.26 8.53 -27.37
CA GLU A 461 26.01 9.96 -27.52
C GLU A 461 25.60 10.63 -26.19
N LEU A 462 25.18 9.84 -25.19
CA LEU A 462 24.79 10.37 -23.89
C LEU A 462 26.04 10.74 -23.07
N PRO A 463 25.99 11.82 -22.28
CA PRO A 463 27.15 12.30 -21.51
C PRO A 463 27.78 11.26 -20.57
N GLN A 464 27.00 10.29 -20.10
CA GLN A 464 27.44 9.24 -19.18
C GLN A 464 27.37 7.83 -19.81
N GLY A 465 27.03 7.72 -21.09
CA GLY A 465 26.95 6.45 -21.81
C GLY A 465 26.04 5.44 -21.09
N TYR A 466 26.54 4.26 -20.80
CA TYR A 466 25.81 3.18 -20.10
C TYR A 466 25.45 3.48 -18.64
N ASP A 467 26.14 4.42 -18.01
CA ASP A 467 25.83 4.89 -16.66
C ASP A 467 24.84 6.07 -16.65
N ALA A 468 24.34 6.49 -17.83
CA ALA A 468 23.34 7.54 -17.92
C ALA A 468 22.07 7.16 -17.12
N PRO A 469 21.53 8.12 -16.34
CA PRO A 469 20.35 7.87 -15.50
C PRO A 469 19.09 7.69 -16.34
N VAL A 470 18.33 6.67 -16.02
CA VAL A 470 16.99 6.41 -16.56
C VAL A 470 15.95 6.96 -15.58
N SER A 471 15.18 7.95 -16.03
CA SER A 471 14.05 8.47 -15.25
C SER A 471 12.93 7.45 -15.12
N GLU A 472 11.97 7.72 -14.24
CA GLU A 472 10.81 6.85 -14.06
C GLU A 472 10.12 6.58 -15.40
N ARG A 473 9.91 5.28 -15.71
CA ARG A 473 9.35 4.76 -16.97
C ARG A 473 10.14 5.17 -18.23
N GLY A 474 11.37 5.67 -18.08
CA GLY A 474 12.19 6.08 -19.22
C GLY A 474 11.64 7.28 -19.99
N SER A 475 10.94 8.21 -19.30
CA SER A 475 10.27 9.37 -19.92
C SER A 475 11.23 10.32 -20.65
N SER A 476 12.54 10.22 -20.43
CA SER A 476 13.59 10.99 -21.12
C SER A 476 13.97 10.42 -22.50
N PHE A 477 13.54 9.20 -22.82
CA PHE A 477 13.85 8.52 -24.08
C PHE A 477 12.66 8.51 -25.04
N SER A 478 12.93 8.50 -26.36
CA SER A 478 11.90 8.27 -27.37
C SER A 478 11.30 6.86 -27.24
N THR A 479 10.14 6.63 -27.84
CA THR A 479 9.52 5.30 -27.81
C THR A 479 10.41 4.25 -28.47
N GLY A 480 11.06 4.58 -29.60
CA GLY A 480 12.00 3.70 -30.28
C GLY A 480 13.25 3.40 -29.41
N GLN A 481 13.83 4.40 -28.77
CA GLN A 481 14.97 4.21 -27.86
C GLN A 481 14.61 3.28 -26.69
N ARG A 482 13.43 3.48 -26.06
CA ARG A 482 12.95 2.55 -25.01
C ARG A 482 12.78 1.13 -25.52
N GLN A 483 12.29 0.98 -26.76
CA GLN A 483 12.13 -0.32 -27.40
C GLN A 483 13.48 -1.02 -27.62
N LEU A 484 14.49 -0.30 -28.15
CA LEU A 484 15.83 -0.83 -28.33
C LEU A 484 16.49 -1.24 -27.00
N LEU A 485 16.29 -0.47 -25.92
CA LEU A 485 16.76 -0.87 -24.59
C LEU A 485 16.06 -2.13 -24.07
N ALA A 486 14.75 -2.29 -24.33
CA ALA A 486 14.02 -3.51 -23.98
C ALA A 486 14.51 -4.72 -24.82
N PHE A 487 14.85 -4.49 -26.09
CA PHE A 487 15.48 -5.52 -26.94
C PHE A 487 16.86 -5.92 -26.43
N ALA A 488 17.72 -4.95 -26.08
CA ALA A 488 19.01 -5.21 -25.50
C ALA A 488 18.91 -6.05 -24.21
N ARG A 489 17.96 -5.73 -23.32
CA ARG A 489 17.61 -6.51 -22.13
C ARG A 489 17.26 -7.95 -22.48
N THR A 490 16.41 -8.15 -23.47
CA THR A 490 15.96 -9.48 -23.90
C THR A 490 17.09 -10.28 -24.52
N VAL A 491 17.94 -9.64 -25.34
CA VAL A 491 19.10 -10.31 -25.97
C VAL A 491 20.18 -10.67 -24.95
N ALA A 492 20.38 -9.82 -23.94
CA ALA A 492 21.38 -10.05 -22.89
C ALA A 492 21.17 -11.39 -22.14
N SER A 493 19.92 -11.83 -21.99
CA SER A 493 19.57 -13.14 -21.40
C SER A 493 19.78 -14.33 -22.33
N GLN A 494 20.08 -14.11 -23.61
CA GLN A 494 20.30 -15.14 -24.65
C GLN A 494 19.18 -16.21 -24.71
N PRO A 495 17.89 -15.83 -24.81
CA PRO A 495 16.79 -16.76 -24.79
C PRO A 495 16.77 -17.64 -26.04
N LYS A 496 16.28 -18.89 -25.92
CA LYS A 496 16.04 -19.80 -27.06
C LYS A 496 14.71 -19.53 -27.74
N ILE A 497 13.74 -19.02 -26.99
CA ILE A 497 12.40 -18.70 -27.42
C ILE A 497 12.22 -17.19 -27.29
N LEU A 498 11.65 -16.57 -28.31
CA LEU A 498 11.35 -15.15 -28.34
C LEU A 498 9.85 -14.94 -28.48
N ILE A 499 9.26 -14.17 -27.60
CA ILE A 499 7.87 -13.73 -27.65
C ILE A 499 7.83 -12.23 -27.93
N LEU A 500 7.16 -11.85 -29.00
CA LEU A 500 7.01 -10.47 -29.44
C LEU A 500 5.54 -10.06 -29.36
N ASP A 501 5.20 -9.21 -28.39
CA ASP A 501 3.85 -8.66 -28.26
C ASP A 501 3.83 -7.25 -28.83
N GLU A 502 3.36 -7.10 -30.08
CA GLU A 502 3.16 -5.83 -30.80
C GLU A 502 4.38 -4.86 -30.75
N ALA A 503 5.58 -5.37 -30.91
CA ALA A 503 6.85 -4.68 -30.67
C ALA A 503 7.11 -3.41 -31.52
N THR A 504 6.20 -2.97 -32.41
CA THR A 504 6.40 -1.82 -33.34
C THR A 504 5.25 -0.83 -33.32
N ALA A 505 4.36 -0.86 -32.34
CA ALA A 505 3.27 0.11 -32.23
C ALA A 505 3.79 1.48 -31.77
N ASN A 506 3.29 2.56 -32.38
CA ASN A 506 3.53 3.95 -31.97
C ASN A 506 5.00 4.41 -31.98
N ILE A 507 5.82 3.87 -32.90
CA ILE A 507 7.21 4.30 -33.10
C ILE A 507 7.24 5.42 -34.15
N ASP A 508 8.11 6.40 -33.95
CA ASP A 508 8.39 7.47 -34.91
C ASP A 508 9.08 6.90 -36.15
N SER A 509 8.81 7.48 -37.32
CA SER A 509 9.28 6.97 -38.62
C SER A 509 10.82 6.89 -38.74
N GLU A 510 11.55 7.69 -37.99
CA GLU A 510 13.03 7.74 -38.03
C GLU A 510 13.65 6.50 -37.35
N THR A 511 13.05 6.05 -36.24
CA THR A 511 13.54 4.88 -35.49
C THR A 511 12.82 3.56 -35.89
N GLU A 512 11.72 3.63 -36.65
CA GLU A 512 10.95 2.44 -37.04
C GLU A 512 11.78 1.44 -37.86
N SER A 513 12.56 1.92 -38.83
CA SER A 513 13.43 1.03 -39.63
C SER A 513 14.48 0.34 -38.76
N LEU A 514 15.12 1.07 -37.86
CA LEU A 514 16.13 0.53 -36.93
C LEU A 514 15.55 -0.55 -36.00
N VAL A 515 14.34 -0.30 -35.48
CA VAL A 515 13.63 -1.26 -34.63
C VAL A 515 13.23 -2.52 -35.41
N GLN A 516 12.79 -2.38 -36.67
CA GLN A 516 12.45 -3.51 -37.53
C GLN A 516 13.69 -4.36 -37.87
N ASP A 517 14.81 -3.73 -38.22
CA ASP A 517 16.07 -4.42 -38.50
C ASP A 517 16.60 -5.17 -37.26
N SER A 518 16.49 -4.54 -36.08
CA SER A 518 16.87 -5.17 -34.82
C SER A 518 15.97 -6.37 -34.48
N LEU A 519 14.66 -6.28 -34.73
CA LEU A 519 13.74 -7.40 -34.58
C LEU A 519 14.08 -8.56 -35.53
N ALA A 520 14.40 -8.28 -36.79
CA ALA A 520 14.80 -9.30 -37.75
C ALA A 520 16.07 -10.03 -37.29
N LYS A 521 17.08 -9.29 -36.80
CA LYS A 521 18.30 -9.86 -36.19
C LYS A 521 17.97 -10.74 -34.98
N MET A 522 17.09 -10.29 -34.08
CA MET A 522 16.72 -11.01 -32.86
C MET A 522 16.03 -12.36 -33.15
N ARG A 523 15.22 -12.44 -34.20
CA ARG A 523 14.50 -13.67 -34.58
C ARG A 523 15.42 -14.76 -35.16
N GLN A 524 16.55 -14.39 -35.74
CA GLN A 524 17.45 -15.35 -36.37
C GLN A 524 17.93 -16.44 -35.42
N GLY A 525 17.67 -17.71 -35.78
CA GLY A 525 18.07 -18.89 -35.01
C GLY A 525 17.30 -19.12 -33.71
N ARG A 526 16.27 -18.34 -33.40
CA ARG A 526 15.39 -18.49 -32.24
C ARG A 526 13.99 -18.89 -32.64
N THR A 527 13.37 -19.74 -31.84
CA THR A 527 11.93 -20.02 -31.97
C THR A 527 11.13 -18.77 -31.61
N THR A 528 10.35 -18.24 -32.53
CA THR A 528 9.69 -16.95 -32.33
C THR A 528 8.17 -17.07 -32.41
N ILE A 529 7.48 -16.51 -31.43
CA ILE A 529 6.03 -16.32 -31.42
C ILE A 529 5.78 -14.81 -31.46
N ALA A 530 5.14 -14.33 -32.54
CA ALA A 530 4.81 -12.92 -32.70
C ALA A 530 3.28 -12.71 -32.60
N ILE A 531 2.86 -11.75 -31.78
CA ILE A 531 1.51 -11.18 -31.83
C ILE A 531 1.59 -9.89 -32.63
N ALA A 532 0.89 -9.85 -33.76
CA ALA A 532 0.96 -8.70 -34.65
C ALA A 532 -0.37 -7.95 -34.74
N HIS A 533 -0.28 -6.65 -34.62
CA HIS A 533 -1.29 -5.69 -35.02
C HIS A 533 -0.99 -5.11 -36.43
N ARG A 534 0.30 -5.03 -36.79
CA ARG A 534 0.73 -4.66 -38.15
C ARG A 534 1.08 -5.92 -38.92
N LEU A 535 0.29 -6.24 -39.96
CA LEU A 535 0.48 -7.45 -40.77
C LEU A 535 1.78 -7.39 -41.60
N SER A 536 2.32 -6.20 -41.85
CA SER A 536 3.61 -6.02 -42.55
C SER A 536 4.79 -6.66 -41.83
N THR A 537 4.72 -6.81 -40.51
CA THR A 537 5.82 -7.32 -39.68
C THR A 537 5.92 -8.85 -39.59
N ILE A 538 4.94 -9.54 -40.14
CA ILE A 538 4.81 -11.01 -40.02
C ILE A 538 4.67 -11.73 -41.36
N GLN A 539 4.85 -11.02 -42.48
CA GLN A 539 4.73 -11.61 -43.82
C GLN A 539 5.75 -12.74 -44.06
N ASP A 540 6.88 -12.68 -43.40
CA ASP A 540 7.98 -13.65 -43.42
C ASP A 540 7.83 -14.79 -42.40
N ALA A 541 6.69 -14.85 -41.68
CA ALA A 541 6.45 -15.91 -40.71
C ALA A 541 6.25 -17.27 -41.41
N ASN A 542 6.81 -18.34 -40.86
CA ASN A 542 6.67 -19.69 -41.36
C ASN A 542 5.22 -20.16 -41.34
N CYS A 543 4.45 -19.72 -40.35
CA CYS A 543 3.01 -19.95 -40.25
C CYS A 543 2.32 -18.80 -39.55
N ILE A 544 1.18 -18.38 -40.07
CA ILE A 544 0.31 -17.36 -39.46
C ILE A 544 -0.97 -18.07 -39.02
N TYR A 545 -1.34 -17.88 -37.76
CA TYR A 545 -2.59 -18.39 -37.18
C TYR A 545 -3.56 -17.24 -36.97
N VAL A 546 -4.76 -17.35 -37.57
CA VAL A 546 -5.83 -16.36 -37.42
C VAL A 546 -6.74 -16.80 -36.29
N LEU A 547 -6.81 -15.98 -35.24
CA LEU A 547 -7.67 -16.23 -34.08
C LEU A 547 -8.97 -15.43 -34.18
N ASP A 548 -10.08 -16.14 -33.96
CA ASP A 548 -11.37 -15.50 -33.69
C ASP A 548 -12.06 -16.20 -32.53
N LYS A 549 -12.54 -15.41 -31.56
CA LYS A 549 -13.26 -15.88 -30.36
C LYS A 549 -12.60 -17.09 -29.68
N GLY A 550 -11.28 -17.03 -29.54
CA GLY A 550 -10.51 -18.04 -28.80
C GLY A 550 -10.19 -19.31 -29.59
N ARG A 551 -10.49 -19.36 -30.89
CA ARG A 551 -10.20 -20.51 -31.77
C ARG A 551 -9.30 -20.12 -32.93
N ILE A 552 -8.49 -21.04 -33.40
CA ILE A 552 -7.75 -20.90 -34.67
C ILE A 552 -8.73 -21.24 -35.81
N ILE A 553 -8.98 -20.28 -36.70
CA ILE A 553 -9.94 -20.42 -37.81
C ILE A 553 -9.27 -20.54 -39.17
N GLU A 554 -8.05 -19.95 -39.31
CA GLU A 554 -7.23 -20.07 -40.53
C GLU A 554 -5.78 -20.25 -40.09
N SER A 555 -4.99 -21.00 -40.87
CA SER A 555 -3.56 -21.16 -40.68
C SER A 555 -2.85 -21.41 -42.00
N GLY A 556 -1.66 -20.86 -42.19
CA GLY A 556 -0.86 -21.00 -43.40
C GLY A 556 0.19 -19.90 -43.51
N THR A 557 0.91 -19.90 -44.61
CA THR A 557 1.82 -18.81 -44.99
C THR A 557 1.07 -17.56 -45.40
N HIS A 558 1.73 -16.44 -45.50
CA HIS A 558 1.15 -15.17 -45.97
C HIS A 558 0.48 -15.35 -47.34
N GLU A 559 1.16 -16.01 -48.27
CA GLU A 559 0.64 -16.22 -49.66
C GLU A 559 -0.58 -17.14 -49.69
N GLU A 560 -0.53 -18.25 -48.93
CA GLU A 560 -1.63 -19.19 -48.80
C GLU A 560 -2.90 -18.53 -48.24
N LEU A 561 -2.74 -17.74 -47.17
CA LEU A 561 -3.86 -17.07 -46.52
C LEU A 561 -4.44 -15.92 -47.38
N LEU A 562 -3.62 -15.26 -48.19
CA LEU A 562 -4.12 -14.30 -49.17
C LEU A 562 -4.94 -14.98 -50.28
N ALA A 563 -4.48 -16.15 -50.76
CA ALA A 563 -5.16 -16.92 -51.79
C ALA A 563 -6.50 -17.52 -51.32
N LEU A 564 -6.64 -17.77 -49.99
CA LEU A 564 -7.90 -18.24 -49.39
C LEU A 564 -9.04 -17.20 -49.39
N GLU A 565 -8.71 -15.89 -49.62
CA GLU A 565 -9.66 -14.77 -49.56
C GLU A 565 -10.51 -14.73 -48.28
N GLY A 566 -9.97 -15.28 -47.19
CA GLY A 566 -10.62 -15.44 -45.90
C GLY A 566 -10.55 -14.17 -44.99
N ILE A 567 -10.55 -14.39 -43.68
CA ILE A 567 -10.48 -13.32 -42.69
C ILE A 567 -9.12 -12.62 -42.74
N TYR A 568 -8.04 -13.38 -42.92
CA TYR A 568 -6.69 -12.81 -43.07
C TYR A 568 -6.61 -11.85 -44.26
N HIS A 569 -7.10 -12.25 -45.41
CA HIS A 569 -7.11 -11.41 -46.60
C HIS A 569 -7.89 -10.10 -46.39
N LYS A 570 -9.07 -10.18 -45.71
CA LYS A 570 -9.85 -8.98 -45.39
C LYS A 570 -9.09 -8.03 -44.43
N MET A 571 -8.45 -8.58 -43.41
CA MET A 571 -7.63 -7.79 -42.45
C MET A 571 -6.46 -7.13 -43.18
N TYR A 572 -5.76 -7.86 -44.04
CA TYR A 572 -4.64 -7.35 -44.81
C TYR A 572 -5.05 -6.24 -45.77
N SER A 573 -6.14 -6.45 -46.55
CA SER A 573 -6.66 -5.45 -47.46
C SER A 573 -7.10 -4.16 -46.78
N LEU A 574 -7.70 -4.26 -45.60
CA LEU A 574 -8.07 -3.10 -44.80
C LEU A 574 -6.84 -2.29 -44.30
N GLN A 575 -5.76 -2.97 -43.91
CA GLN A 575 -4.52 -2.30 -43.48
C GLN A 575 -3.74 -1.73 -44.69
N ALA A 576 -3.69 -2.43 -45.81
CA ALA A 576 -3.03 -1.98 -47.04
C ALA A 576 -3.79 -0.81 -47.69
N GLY A 577 -5.11 -0.82 -47.66
CA GLY A 577 -5.94 0.26 -48.19
C GLY A 577 -5.91 1.55 -47.33
N ALA A 578 -5.56 1.46 -46.09
CA ALA A 578 -5.33 2.63 -45.23
C ALA A 578 -3.96 3.32 -45.47
N LEU A 579 -3.07 2.66 -46.22
CA LEU A 579 -1.74 3.17 -46.60
C LEU A 579 -1.70 3.72 -48.03
N SER A 580 -2.78 3.58 -48.81
CA SER A 580 -2.95 4.16 -50.13
C SER A 580 -3.88 5.40 -50.08
#